data_96ac9f000ac1551090118f6a7749b282
#
_entry.id   96ac9f000ac1551090118f6a7749b282
#
_cell.length_a   1.000
_cell.length_b   1.000
_cell.length_c   1.000
_cell.angle_alpha   90.00
_cell.angle_beta   90.00
_cell.angle_gamma   90.00
#
_symmetry.space_group_name_H-M   'P 1'
#
loop_
_entity.id
_entity.type
_entity.pdbx_description
1 polymer ?
#
loop_
_entity_poly.entity_id
_entity_poly.type
_entity_poly.pdbx_seq_one_letter_code
_entity_poly.pdbx_strand_id
1 'polypeptide(L)'
;MKCLAVCQDELVIRTLHQVLVPGFEVEFLVESRPLARKLHDAGLQVSLGDPRRVDTYLKADVSPNTLVLVQDNGRRSLRRIVDAAKDAGGALVYILSTTASTRRVEELRAHTPE
;
A
#
# COMPACT_ATOMS: atom_id res chain seq x y z
N MET A 1 10.24 5.56 10.57
CA MET A 1 9.22 4.49 10.57
C MET A 1 9.08 3.92 9.17
N LYS A 2 9.08 2.61 9.05
CA LYS A 2 8.92 1.95 7.75
C LYS A 2 7.46 1.88 7.36
N CYS A 3 7.17 2.16 6.09
CA CYS A 3 5.85 2.00 5.48
C CYS A 3 5.95 1.04 4.29
N LEU A 4 5.18 -0.03 4.31
CA LEU A 4 5.00 -0.92 3.18
C LEU A 4 3.65 -0.61 2.53
N ALA A 5 3.67 -0.12 1.30
CA ALA A 5 2.46 0.20 0.56
C ALA A 5 2.15 -0.89 -0.46
N VAL A 6 1.05 -1.59 -0.27
CA VAL A 6 0.57 -2.63 -1.18
C VAL A 6 -0.34 -1.97 -2.21
N CYS A 7 0.21 -1.70 -3.37
CA CYS A 7 -0.42 -0.89 -4.40
C CYS A 7 -0.06 -1.43 -5.78
N GLN A 8 -1.03 -1.43 -6.71
CA GLN A 8 -0.81 -1.88 -8.09
C GLN A 8 -1.03 -0.78 -9.12
N ASP A 9 -1.43 0.40 -8.68
CA ASP A 9 -1.72 1.55 -9.54
C ASP A 9 -0.54 2.51 -9.51
N GLU A 10 0.09 2.73 -10.66
CA GLU A 10 1.28 3.59 -10.76
C GLU A 10 1.01 5.02 -10.30
N LEU A 11 -0.14 5.59 -10.64
CA LEU A 11 -0.48 6.96 -10.23
C LEU A 11 -0.60 7.08 -8.72
N VAL A 12 -1.27 6.12 -8.09
CA VAL A 12 -1.42 6.08 -6.64
C VAL A 12 -0.06 5.89 -5.97
N ILE A 13 0.78 5.02 -6.50
CA ILE A 13 2.14 4.78 -5.98
C ILE A 13 2.96 6.07 -6.00
N ARG A 14 2.96 6.78 -7.10
CA ARG A 14 3.73 8.02 -7.24
C ARG A 14 3.22 9.12 -6.31
N THR A 15 1.89 9.20 -6.14
CA THR A 15 1.27 10.15 -5.22
C THR A 15 1.63 9.83 -3.78
N LEU A 16 1.51 8.57 -3.38
CA LEU A 16 1.89 8.12 -2.03
C LEU A 16 3.37 8.35 -1.75
N HIS A 17 4.23 8.12 -2.73
CA HIS A 17 5.66 8.37 -2.59
C HIS A 17 5.93 9.84 -2.24
N GLN A 18 5.31 10.77 -2.96
CA GLN A 18 5.47 12.19 -2.69
C GLN A 18 4.99 12.60 -1.30
N VAL A 19 3.90 12.00 -0.85
CA VAL A 19 3.28 12.35 0.44
C VAL A 19 4.03 11.72 1.62
N LEU A 20 4.48 10.48 1.47
CA LEU A 20 5.02 9.69 2.59
C LEU A 20 6.53 9.80 2.76
N VAL A 21 7.29 10.00 1.71
CA VAL A 21 8.77 9.99 1.75
C VAL A 21 9.36 10.94 2.78
N PRO A 22 8.81 12.16 3.01
CA PRO A 22 9.40 13.03 4.03
C PRO A 22 9.37 12.48 5.45
N GLY A 23 8.46 11.55 5.76
CA GLY A 23 8.28 11.03 7.12
C GLY A 23 8.50 9.55 7.29
N PHE A 24 8.59 8.78 6.19
CA PHE A 24 8.67 7.33 6.23
C PHE A 24 9.72 6.79 5.26
N GLU A 25 10.29 5.64 5.62
CA GLU A 25 10.95 4.78 4.64
C GLU A 25 9.88 3.99 3.91
N VAL A 26 9.61 4.33 2.67
CA VAL A 26 8.51 3.74 1.90
C VAL A 26 9.02 2.68 0.94
N GLU A 27 8.42 1.50 1.03
CA GLU A 27 8.63 0.42 0.08
C GLU A 27 7.26 0.04 -0.52
N PHE A 28 7.22 -0.15 -1.83
CA PHE A 28 5.99 -0.53 -2.53
C PHE A 28 6.02 -2.01 -2.88
N LEU A 29 4.95 -2.71 -2.55
CA LEU A 29 4.77 -4.11 -2.92
C LEU A 29 3.87 -4.18 -4.16
N VAL A 30 4.40 -4.70 -5.25
CA VAL A 30 3.69 -4.83 -6.52
C VAL A 30 3.72 -6.27 -7.03
N GLU A 31 2.70 -6.65 -7.81
CA GLU A 31 2.59 -7.98 -8.40
C GLU A 31 3.17 -8.04 -9.81
N SER A 32 3.24 -6.91 -10.50
CA SER A 32 3.65 -6.81 -11.90
C SER A 32 5.14 -6.56 -12.03
N ARG A 33 5.86 -7.44 -12.74
CA ARG A 33 7.28 -7.25 -13.05
C ARG A 33 7.55 -5.98 -13.85
N PRO A 34 6.81 -5.70 -14.92
CA PRO A 34 7.03 -4.45 -15.65
C PRO A 34 6.86 -3.22 -14.79
N LEU A 35 5.85 -3.20 -13.92
CA LEU A 35 5.63 -2.10 -12.99
C LEU A 35 6.78 -1.99 -11.98
N ALA A 36 7.20 -3.11 -11.40
CA ALA A 36 8.31 -3.14 -10.46
C ALA A 36 9.58 -2.55 -11.08
N ARG A 37 9.91 -2.96 -12.30
CA ARG A 37 11.08 -2.46 -13.03
C ARG A 37 10.98 -0.97 -13.28
N LYS A 38 9.82 -0.50 -13.72
CA LYS A 38 9.58 0.91 -14.00
C LYS A 38 9.76 1.78 -12.77
N LEU A 39 9.23 1.34 -11.64
CA LEU A 39 9.35 2.07 -10.39
C LEU A 39 10.78 2.05 -9.84
N HIS A 40 11.44 0.90 -9.93
CA HIS A 40 12.84 0.77 -9.53
C HIS A 40 13.72 1.70 -10.34
N ASP A 41 13.52 1.76 -11.66
CA ASP A 41 14.28 2.65 -12.55
C ASP A 41 14.02 4.13 -12.23
N ALA A 42 12.86 4.44 -11.67
CA ALA A 42 12.52 5.79 -11.21
C ALA A 42 13.06 6.11 -9.81
N GLY A 43 13.80 5.20 -9.19
CA GLY A 43 14.43 5.41 -7.88
C GLY A 43 13.57 5.05 -6.67
N LEU A 44 12.43 4.40 -6.87
CA LEU A 44 11.57 3.96 -5.78
C LEU A 44 12.04 2.61 -5.22
N GLN A 45 11.82 2.39 -3.93
CA GLN A 45 12.03 1.07 -3.32
C GLN A 45 10.82 0.20 -3.59
N VAL A 46 11.03 -0.94 -4.24
CA VAL A 46 9.97 -1.81 -4.71
C VAL A 46 10.31 -3.26 -4.38
N SER A 47 9.30 -4.00 -3.93
CA SER A 47 9.33 -5.45 -3.80
C SER A 47 8.31 -6.07 -4.76
N LEU A 48 8.69 -7.17 -5.38
CA LEU A 48 7.80 -7.94 -6.24
C LEU A 48 7.33 -9.18 -5.48
N GLY A 49 6.02 -9.39 -5.41
CA GLY A 49 5.48 -10.58 -4.74
C GLY A 49 3.96 -10.61 -4.75
N ASP A 50 3.43 -11.75 -4.32
CA ASP A 50 1.99 -11.93 -4.17
C ASP A 50 1.55 -11.37 -2.82
N PRO A 51 0.71 -10.31 -2.81
CA PRO A 51 0.30 -9.67 -1.56
C PRO A 51 -0.65 -10.51 -0.70
N ARG A 52 -1.12 -11.64 -1.20
CA ARG A 52 -1.99 -12.57 -0.45
C ARG A 52 -1.20 -13.62 0.34
N ARG A 53 0.13 -13.64 0.21
CA ARG A 53 0.99 -14.64 0.86
C ARG A 53 1.72 -14.04 2.04
N VAL A 54 1.70 -14.74 3.16
CA VAL A 54 2.43 -14.35 4.37
C VAL A 54 3.94 -14.21 4.10
N ASP A 55 4.51 -15.13 3.33
CA ASP A 55 5.92 -15.13 2.96
C ASP A 55 6.39 -13.80 2.36
N THR A 56 5.53 -13.16 1.57
CA THR A 56 5.83 -11.89 0.92
C THR A 56 6.12 -10.81 1.97
N TYR A 57 5.31 -10.75 3.02
CA TYR A 57 5.47 -9.77 4.09
C TYR A 57 6.64 -10.10 5.02
N LEU A 58 6.91 -11.39 5.23
CA LEU A 58 8.07 -11.81 6.00
C LEU A 58 9.37 -11.41 5.30
N LYS A 59 9.45 -11.55 3.98
CA LYS A 59 10.59 -11.10 3.18
C LYS A 59 10.75 -9.59 3.18
N ALA A 60 9.68 -8.85 3.33
CA ALA A 60 9.69 -7.40 3.41
C ALA A 60 9.95 -6.88 4.84
N ASP A 61 10.26 -7.76 5.78
CA ASP A 61 10.55 -7.42 7.17
C ASP A 61 9.42 -6.66 7.87
N VAL A 62 8.18 -7.04 7.60
CA VAL A 62 7.03 -6.45 8.28
C VAL A 62 7.08 -6.79 9.76
N SER A 63 6.94 -5.78 10.60
CA SER A 63 6.96 -5.89 12.05
C SER A 63 5.77 -5.13 12.65
N PRO A 64 5.52 -5.24 13.98
CA PRO A 64 4.46 -4.45 14.61
C PRO A 64 4.64 -2.93 14.47
N ASN A 65 5.86 -2.47 14.15
CA ASN A 65 6.16 -1.05 13.95
C ASN A 65 6.11 -0.63 12.48
N THR A 66 5.85 -1.56 11.58
CA THR A 66 5.70 -1.24 10.15
C THR A 66 4.27 -0.81 9.87
N LEU A 67 4.12 0.36 9.24
CA LEU A 67 2.84 0.78 8.71
C LEU A 67 2.59 0.06 7.38
N VAL A 68 1.52 -0.70 7.29
CA VAL A 68 1.12 -1.38 6.05
C VAL A 68 -0.10 -0.67 5.49
N LEU A 69 0.05 -0.07 4.32
CA LEU A 69 -1.05 0.54 3.59
C LEU A 69 -1.47 -0.39 2.45
N VAL A 70 -2.74 -0.76 2.43
CA VAL A 70 -3.29 -1.64 1.39
C VAL A 70 -4.28 -0.86 0.56
N GLN A 71 -4.00 -0.73 -0.72
CA GLN A 71 -4.94 -0.09 -1.64
C GLN A 71 -6.13 -1.01 -1.89
N ASP A 72 -7.32 -0.52 -1.62
CA ASP A 72 -8.55 -1.17 -2.01
C ASP A 72 -8.87 -0.75 -3.45
N ASN A 73 -8.68 -1.68 -4.39
CA ASN A 73 -8.99 -1.46 -5.80
C ASN A 73 -10.28 -2.19 -6.23
N GLY A 74 -11.12 -2.60 -5.28
CA GLY A 74 -12.36 -3.32 -5.54
C GLY A 74 -12.19 -4.81 -5.78
N ARG A 75 -10.98 -5.36 -5.65
CA ARG A 75 -10.71 -6.78 -5.80
C ARG A 75 -11.19 -7.56 -4.57
N ARG A 76 -11.69 -8.78 -4.79
CA ARG A 76 -12.16 -9.68 -3.73
C ARG A 76 -11.05 -10.15 -2.78
N SER A 77 -9.80 -9.97 -3.15
CA SER A 77 -8.65 -10.44 -2.38
C SER A 77 -8.24 -9.49 -1.25
N LEU A 78 -8.90 -8.34 -1.06
CA LEU A 78 -8.52 -7.37 -0.05
C LEU A 78 -8.37 -7.98 1.34
N ARG A 79 -9.35 -8.77 1.78
CA ARG A 79 -9.31 -9.42 3.09
C ARG A 79 -8.13 -10.37 3.23
N ARG A 80 -7.81 -11.13 2.19
CA ARG A 80 -6.67 -12.05 2.18
C ARG A 80 -5.35 -11.29 2.29
N ILE A 81 -5.25 -10.14 1.64
CA ILE A 81 -4.08 -9.28 1.71
C ILE A 81 -3.89 -8.76 3.12
N VAL A 82 -4.94 -8.23 3.73
CA VAL A 82 -4.91 -7.71 5.10
C VAL A 82 -4.54 -8.83 6.09
N ASP A 83 -5.19 -9.99 5.97
CA ASP A 83 -4.92 -11.13 6.85
C ASP A 83 -3.47 -11.61 6.73
N ALA A 84 -2.93 -11.69 5.50
CA ALA A 84 -1.55 -12.10 5.27
C ALA A 84 -0.56 -11.13 5.93
N ALA A 85 -0.78 -9.83 5.82
CA ALA A 85 0.06 -8.82 6.45
C ALA A 85 0.01 -8.92 7.97
N LYS A 86 -1.17 -9.14 8.55
CA LYS A 86 -1.35 -9.32 10.01
C LYS A 86 -0.69 -10.61 10.49
N ASP A 87 -0.87 -11.71 9.76
CA ASP A 87 -0.28 -13.01 10.10
C ASP A 87 1.25 -12.96 10.07
N ALA A 88 1.83 -12.10 9.25
CA ALA A 88 3.27 -11.90 9.18
C ALA A 88 3.82 -11.01 10.32
N GLY A 89 2.96 -10.48 11.17
CA GLY A 89 3.34 -9.65 12.31
C GLY A 89 2.96 -8.19 12.19
N GLY A 90 2.29 -7.77 11.13
CA GLY A 90 1.83 -6.40 10.95
C GLY A 90 0.71 -6.05 11.92
N ALA A 91 0.91 -5.02 12.75
CA ALA A 91 -0.09 -4.53 13.69
C ALA A 91 -0.78 -3.25 13.17
N LEU A 92 -0.11 -2.50 12.32
CA LEU A 92 -0.59 -1.23 11.78
C LEU A 92 -0.97 -1.42 10.31
N VAL A 93 -2.13 -2.03 10.06
CA VAL A 93 -2.62 -2.28 8.70
C VAL A 93 -3.81 -1.37 8.43
N TYR A 94 -3.68 -0.52 7.43
CA TYR A 94 -4.70 0.44 7.02
C TYR A 94 -5.09 0.23 5.58
N ILE A 95 -6.37 0.42 5.31
CA ILE A 95 -6.92 0.28 3.96
C ILE A 95 -7.09 1.67 3.36
N LEU A 96 -6.51 1.86 2.17
CA LEU A 96 -6.65 3.08 1.39
C LEU A 96 -7.65 2.82 0.27
N SER A 97 -8.82 3.47 0.35
CA SER A 97 -9.85 3.35 -0.67
C SER A 97 -9.65 4.42 -1.74
N THR A 98 -9.33 3.98 -2.95
CA THR A 98 -9.04 4.89 -4.07
C THR A 98 -10.06 4.82 -5.20
N THR A 99 -10.77 3.71 -5.33
CA THR A 99 -11.62 3.44 -6.49
C THR A 99 -12.94 4.20 -6.52
N ALA A 100 -13.52 4.47 -5.35
CA ALA A 100 -14.72 5.28 -5.23
C ALA A 100 -14.38 6.63 -4.59
N SER A 101 -13.10 6.93 -4.55
CA SER A 101 -12.56 7.89 -3.62
C SER A 101 -12.92 9.33 -3.92
N THR A 102 -12.90 9.74 -5.19
CA THR A 102 -13.16 11.14 -5.52
C THR A 102 -14.56 11.55 -5.09
N ARG A 103 -15.54 10.73 -5.44
CA ARG A 103 -16.93 10.99 -5.08
C ARG A 103 -17.17 10.90 -3.58
N ARG A 104 -16.59 9.90 -2.91
CA ARG A 104 -16.71 9.74 -1.45
C ARG A 104 -16.00 10.84 -0.69
N VAL A 105 -14.83 11.26 -1.15
CA VAL A 105 -14.11 12.37 -0.54
C VAL A 105 -14.89 13.67 -0.67
N GLU A 106 -15.47 13.92 -1.83
CA GLU A 106 -16.33 15.09 -2.05
C GLU A 106 -17.57 15.04 -1.13
N GLU A 107 -18.21 13.89 -1.00
CA GLU A 107 -19.33 13.70 -0.09
C GLU A 107 -18.92 13.94 1.37
N LEU A 108 -17.79 13.40 1.79
CA LEU A 108 -17.26 13.61 3.14
C LEU A 108 -16.92 15.08 3.41
N ARG A 109 -16.33 15.77 2.44
CA ARG A 109 -16.07 17.21 2.55
C ARG A 109 -17.35 18.03 2.68
N ALA A 110 -18.39 17.62 1.95
CA ALA A 110 -19.69 18.29 2.04
C ALA A 110 -20.36 18.12 3.41
N HIS A 111 -20.05 17.05 4.13
CA HIS A 111 -20.64 16.73 5.44
C HIS A 111 -19.74 17.10 6.63
N THR A 112 -18.50 17.47 6.39
CA THR A 112 -17.57 17.83 7.47
C THR A 112 -17.49 19.34 7.57
N PRO A 113 -18.04 19.95 8.61
CA PRO A 113 -17.89 21.40 8.81
C PRO A 113 -16.43 21.70 9.16
N GLU A 114 -15.90 22.67 8.52
CA GLU A 114 -14.58 23.20 8.86
C GLU A 114 -14.70 24.27 9.97
#